data_bb243a7b4fff33a74339f5b791f80998
#
_entry.id   bb243a7b4fff33a74339f5b791f80998
#
_cell.length_a   1.000
_cell.length_b   1.000
_cell.length_c   1.000
_cell.angle_alpha   90.00
_cell.angle_beta   90.00
_cell.angle_gamma   90.00
#
_symmetry.space_group_name_H-M   'P 1'
#
loop_
_entity.id
_entity.type
_entity.pdbx_description
1 polymer ?
#
loop_
_entity_poly.entity_id
_entity_poly.type
_entity_poly.pdbx_seq_one_letter_code
_entity_poly.pdbx_strand_id
1 'polypeptide(L)'
;MGFFRRAVLALGAVLLSGCATNTITGRSQFMMVSEQHAISGSASAYRSMLSGFAKKGKVEKDTPRAKRVKEITDRLIAQAVRFRPDSATWNWQVEVIDEPKIVNAFCMAGGKMAIYTGFWEKLKATDDEVAAVMGHEIGHALASHTRERMSVAYASQGGALVLAALLSSRNEPGSFARNADQFSTAAALAITLPNSRESENEADQIGIELAARAGYDPRAAVTLWQKMKKDDKGGMPEFLSTHPSHDTRIQSLAALVPKVDHLYQLAKAGKSTEGVPSFLQADNAGEKQAFAQKAAAVPETMTFVSAVFDRFRRGEAAFDCRLACALAYGNHRGDWKEMHRRNAWRDLAISVMNVGYHGDLSYFFLGEAATHLGLKDAARTYYQRALQAAKDGYGCAGGLGDTCEGFDVQRLSFAALNR
;
A
#
# COMPACT_ATOMS: atom_id res chain seq x y z
N MET A 1 12.62 33.88 17.91
CA MET A 1 11.51 32.97 18.29
C MET A 1 10.30 33.01 17.36
N GLY A 2 9.95 34.11 16.70
CA GLY A 2 8.77 34.22 15.83
C GLY A 2 8.89 33.48 14.49
N PHE A 3 10.07 33.40 13.88
CA PHE A 3 10.28 32.77 12.58
C PHE A 3 10.20 31.26 12.66
N PHE A 4 10.74 30.64 13.70
CA PHE A 4 10.70 29.21 13.95
C PHE A 4 9.26 28.70 14.22
N ARG A 5 8.47 29.48 14.96
CA ARG A 5 7.04 29.18 15.21
C ARG A 5 6.19 29.26 13.94
N ARG A 6 6.46 30.22 13.04
CA ARG A 6 5.77 30.35 11.75
C ARG A 6 6.17 29.25 10.77
N ALA A 7 7.44 28.85 10.76
CA ALA A 7 7.92 27.73 9.95
C ALA A 7 7.32 26.38 10.41
N VAL A 8 7.19 26.15 11.72
CA VAL A 8 6.57 24.95 12.29
C VAL A 8 5.06 24.91 12.01
N LEU A 9 4.37 26.05 12.11
CA LEU A 9 2.93 26.15 11.78
C LEU A 9 2.69 25.98 10.27
N ALA A 10 3.56 26.50 9.41
CA ALA A 10 3.47 26.30 7.96
C ALA A 10 3.76 24.83 7.57
N LEU A 11 4.72 24.20 8.22
CA LEU A 11 5.03 22.77 7.99
C LEU A 11 3.89 21.86 8.49
N GLY A 12 3.26 22.19 9.61
CA GLY A 12 2.08 21.49 10.13
C GLY A 12 0.86 21.64 9.22
N ALA A 13 0.65 22.81 8.61
CA ALA A 13 -0.44 23.05 7.66
C ALA A 13 -0.25 22.29 6.34
N VAL A 14 0.99 22.14 5.87
CA VAL A 14 1.31 21.36 4.65
C VAL A 14 1.10 19.87 4.87
N LEU A 15 1.34 19.34 6.06
CA LEU A 15 1.11 17.91 6.38
C LEU A 15 -0.38 17.59 6.53
N LEU A 16 -1.22 18.54 6.95
CA LEU A 16 -2.67 18.37 7.04
C LEU A 16 -3.38 18.46 5.68
N SER A 17 -2.77 19.10 4.68
CA SER A 17 -3.31 19.20 3.32
C SER A 17 -2.93 18.02 2.41
N GLY A 18 -2.11 17.10 2.86
CA GLY A 18 -1.64 15.95 2.07
C GLY A 18 -2.56 14.72 2.08
N CYS A 19 -3.65 14.70 2.86
CA CYS A 19 -4.58 13.58 2.88
C CYS A 19 -5.71 13.79 1.87
N ALA A 20 -5.92 12.81 0.98
CA ALA A 20 -7.04 12.78 0.05
C ALA A 20 -7.86 11.51 0.28
N THR A 21 -9.18 11.62 0.11
CA THR A 21 -10.06 10.45 0.19
C THR A 21 -10.14 9.79 -1.18
N ASN A 22 -9.91 8.48 -1.24
CA ASN A 22 -10.12 7.68 -2.44
C ASN A 22 -11.61 7.72 -2.81
N THR A 23 -11.92 8.11 -4.04
CA THR A 23 -13.32 8.28 -4.49
C THR A 23 -14.03 6.96 -4.71
N ILE A 24 -13.31 5.85 -4.88
CA ILE A 24 -13.84 4.51 -5.12
C ILE A 24 -14.07 3.79 -3.79
N THR A 25 -13.06 3.79 -2.91
CA THR A 25 -13.05 2.97 -1.68
C THR A 25 -13.36 3.77 -0.42
N GLY A 26 -13.30 5.10 -0.49
CA GLY A 26 -13.51 5.98 0.66
C GLY A 26 -12.32 6.05 1.64
N ARG A 27 -11.22 5.29 1.40
CA ARG A 27 -10.03 5.30 2.25
C ARG A 27 -9.29 6.64 2.18
N SER A 28 -8.78 7.08 3.32
CA SER A 28 -7.87 8.23 3.37
C SER A 28 -6.47 7.81 2.94
N GLN A 29 -5.87 8.55 2.02
CA GLN A 29 -4.57 8.28 1.42
C GLN A 29 -3.67 9.51 1.55
N PHE A 30 -2.36 9.28 1.75
CA PHE A 30 -1.37 10.36 1.73
C PHE A 30 -0.96 10.70 0.29
N MET A 31 -1.36 11.88 -0.19
CA MET A 31 -1.28 12.29 -1.60
C MET A 31 -0.52 13.62 -1.78
N MET A 32 0.77 13.64 -1.45
CA MET A 32 1.62 14.83 -1.62
C MET A 32 2.00 15.09 -3.09
N VAL A 33 2.23 14.02 -3.86
CA VAL A 33 2.50 14.11 -5.29
C VAL A 33 1.17 14.37 -6.03
N SER A 34 1.14 15.33 -6.96
CA SER A 34 -0.06 15.54 -7.80
C SER A 34 -0.27 14.36 -8.73
N GLU A 35 -1.50 14.13 -9.16
CA GLU A 35 -1.81 13.05 -10.10
C GLU A 35 -1.06 13.21 -11.43
N GLN A 36 -1.00 14.45 -11.95
CA GLN A 36 -0.29 14.75 -13.19
C GLN A 36 1.21 14.40 -13.09
N HIS A 37 1.84 14.67 -11.94
CA HIS A 37 3.25 14.27 -11.71
C HIS A 37 3.40 12.76 -11.58
N ALA A 38 2.45 12.07 -10.94
CA ALA A 38 2.47 10.61 -10.87
C ALA A 38 2.34 9.97 -12.25
N ILE A 39 1.42 10.47 -13.09
CA ILE A 39 1.22 9.99 -14.46
C ILE A 39 2.45 10.26 -15.33
N SER A 40 3.00 11.47 -15.30
CA SER A 40 4.16 11.84 -16.13
C SER A 40 5.44 11.08 -15.72
N GLY A 41 5.68 10.95 -14.41
CA GLY A 41 6.79 10.16 -13.86
C GLY A 41 6.65 8.68 -14.20
N SER A 42 5.45 8.11 -14.08
CA SER A 42 5.15 6.73 -14.48
C SER A 42 5.37 6.49 -15.96
N ALA A 43 4.93 7.40 -16.83
CA ALA A 43 5.14 7.29 -18.26
C ALA A 43 6.64 7.34 -18.63
N SER A 44 7.45 8.14 -17.95
CA SER A 44 8.89 8.21 -18.14
C SER A 44 9.59 6.93 -17.67
N ALA A 45 9.27 6.46 -16.45
CA ALA A 45 9.82 5.21 -15.90
C ALA A 45 9.46 4.00 -16.78
N TYR A 46 8.22 3.92 -17.25
CA TYR A 46 7.74 2.86 -18.13
C TYR A 46 8.51 2.83 -19.44
N ARG A 47 8.67 3.98 -20.13
CA ARG A 47 9.47 4.04 -21.37
C ARG A 47 10.92 3.62 -21.17
N SER A 48 11.54 4.05 -20.08
CA SER A 48 12.92 3.69 -19.75
C SER A 48 13.06 2.18 -19.54
N MET A 49 12.18 1.59 -18.77
CA MET A 49 12.14 0.15 -18.50
C MET A 49 11.92 -0.65 -19.80
N LEU A 50 10.88 -0.31 -20.58
CA LEU A 50 10.60 -1.00 -21.84
C LEU A 50 11.72 -0.88 -22.86
N SER A 51 12.41 0.26 -22.93
CA SER A 51 13.59 0.43 -23.79
C SER A 51 14.67 -0.61 -23.47
N GLY A 52 14.87 -0.93 -22.19
CA GLY A 52 15.80 -1.98 -21.76
C GLY A 52 15.41 -3.38 -22.25
N PHE A 53 14.13 -3.72 -22.20
CA PHE A 53 13.62 -5.00 -22.73
C PHE A 53 13.59 -5.01 -24.26
N ALA A 54 13.17 -3.94 -24.90
CA ALA A 54 13.10 -3.84 -26.35
C ALA A 54 14.48 -3.98 -27.02
N LYS A 55 15.54 -3.39 -26.44
CA LYS A 55 16.93 -3.56 -26.92
C LYS A 55 17.39 -5.02 -26.88
N LYS A 56 16.79 -5.83 -26.01
CA LYS A 56 17.09 -7.27 -25.87
C LYS A 56 16.11 -8.16 -26.67
N GLY A 57 15.21 -7.55 -27.46
CA GLY A 57 14.16 -8.28 -28.18
C GLY A 57 13.11 -8.95 -27.29
N LYS A 58 12.95 -8.48 -26.05
CA LYS A 58 12.11 -9.10 -25.03
C LYS A 58 10.74 -8.44 -24.86
N VAL A 59 10.27 -7.67 -25.82
CA VAL A 59 8.90 -7.14 -25.86
C VAL A 59 8.18 -7.84 -27.00
N GLU A 60 7.14 -8.60 -26.67
CA GLU A 60 6.31 -9.27 -27.68
C GLU A 60 5.47 -8.23 -28.44
N LYS A 61 5.68 -8.16 -29.76
CA LYS A 61 4.89 -7.33 -30.66
C LYS A 61 4.15 -8.23 -31.64
N ASP A 62 2.87 -7.92 -31.82
CA ASP A 62 2.01 -8.62 -32.81
C ASP A 62 1.88 -10.13 -32.65
N THR A 63 2.33 -10.70 -31.53
CA THR A 63 2.14 -12.11 -31.23
C THR A 63 0.67 -12.39 -30.88
N PRO A 64 0.17 -13.62 -31.04
CA PRO A 64 -1.17 -14.01 -30.63
C PRO A 64 -1.41 -13.69 -29.13
N ARG A 65 -0.39 -13.91 -28.29
CA ARG A 65 -0.42 -13.61 -26.85
C ARG A 65 -0.57 -12.10 -26.59
N ALA A 66 0.24 -11.27 -27.24
CA ALA A 66 0.16 -9.81 -27.06
C ALA A 66 -1.21 -9.28 -27.51
N LYS A 67 -1.75 -9.75 -28.63
CA LYS A 67 -3.09 -9.42 -29.10
C LYS A 67 -4.15 -9.82 -28.09
N ARG A 68 -4.04 -11.04 -27.54
CA ARG A 68 -4.99 -11.54 -26.54
C ARG A 68 -4.95 -10.75 -25.23
N VAL A 69 -3.77 -10.42 -24.74
CA VAL A 69 -3.61 -9.54 -23.57
C VAL A 69 -4.24 -8.17 -23.81
N LYS A 70 -4.03 -7.62 -25.01
CA LYS A 70 -4.63 -6.33 -25.37
C LYS A 70 -6.16 -6.41 -25.38
N GLU A 71 -6.76 -7.46 -25.97
CA GLU A 71 -8.21 -7.67 -25.98
C GLU A 71 -8.77 -7.75 -24.54
N ILE A 72 -8.10 -8.51 -23.67
CA ILE A 72 -8.50 -8.66 -22.28
C ILE A 72 -8.45 -7.30 -21.56
N THR A 73 -7.33 -6.57 -21.71
CA THR A 73 -7.16 -5.28 -21.03
C THR A 73 -8.09 -4.20 -21.58
N ASP A 74 -8.36 -4.17 -22.88
CA ASP A 74 -9.31 -3.22 -23.48
C ASP A 74 -10.73 -3.41 -22.88
N ARG A 75 -11.17 -4.66 -22.68
CA ARG A 75 -12.45 -4.96 -22.01
C ARG A 75 -12.47 -4.53 -20.55
N LEU A 76 -11.37 -4.70 -19.83
CA LEU A 76 -11.22 -4.24 -18.44
C LEU A 76 -11.21 -2.71 -18.36
N ILE A 77 -10.48 -2.04 -19.26
CA ILE A 77 -10.40 -0.56 -19.34
C ILE A 77 -11.79 0.04 -19.61
N ALA A 78 -12.59 -0.58 -20.48
CA ALA A 78 -13.97 -0.13 -20.75
C ALA A 78 -14.83 -0.13 -19.47
N GLN A 79 -14.57 -1.00 -18.50
CA GLN A 79 -15.20 -0.98 -17.18
C GLN A 79 -14.51 0.00 -16.23
N ALA A 80 -13.17 0.08 -16.26
CA ALA A 80 -12.37 0.96 -15.42
C ALA A 80 -12.79 2.44 -15.53
N VAL A 81 -13.04 2.90 -16.74
CA VAL A 81 -13.53 4.27 -17.03
C VAL A 81 -14.85 4.57 -16.34
N ARG A 82 -15.69 3.56 -16.06
CA ARG A 82 -16.95 3.75 -15.33
C ARG A 82 -16.75 3.94 -13.83
N PHE A 83 -15.73 3.26 -13.27
CA PHE A 83 -15.35 3.42 -11.85
C PHE A 83 -14.70 4.78 -11.62
N ARG A 84 -13.88 5.21 -12.58
CA ARG A 84 -13.11 6.43 -12.52
C ARG A 84 -13.16 7.16 -13.87
N PRO A 85 -14.16 8.05 -14.11
CA PRO A 85 -14.37 8.67 -15.42
C PRO A 85 -13.21 9.48 -15.96
N ASP A 86 -12.42 10.15 -15.10
CA ASP A 86 -11.23 10.89 -15.51
C ASP A 86 -10.13 9.98 -16.08
N SER A 87 -10.13 8.69 -15.76
CA SER A 87 -9.22 7.71 -16.34
C SER A 87 -9.43 7.47 -17.84
N ALA A 88 -10.55 7.94 -18.42
CA ALA A 88 -10.76 7.97 -19.87
C ALA A 88 -9.72 8.82 -20.61
N THR A 89 -9.10 9.79 -19.93
CA THR A 89 -8.04 10.65 -20.47
C THR A 89 -6.65 10.02 -20.36
N TRP A 90 -6.51 8.88 -19.66
CA TRP A 90 -5.23 8.22 -19.50
C TRP A 90 -4.77 7.58 -20.80
N ASN A 91 -3.48 7.63 -21.04
CA ASN A 91 -2.88 6.94 -22.17
C ASN A 91 -2.62 5.48 -21.82
N TRP A 92 -3.70 4.68 -21.81
CA TRP A 92 -3.67 3.26 -21.51
C TRP A 92 -2.77 2.51 -22.49
N GLN A 93 -1.89 1.67 -21.97
CA GLN A 93 -0.96 0.86 -22.74
C GLN A 93 -0.62 -0.40 -21.99
N VAL A 94 -0.59 -1.54 -22.67
CA VAL A 94 -0.14 -2.82 -22.13
C VAL A 94 0.92 -3.44 -23.04
N GLU A 95 1.97 -3.96 -22.45
CA GLU A 95 3.03 -4.70 -23.15
C GLU A 95 3.23 -6.09 -22.51
N VAL A 96 3.59 -7.06 -23.34
CA VAL A 96 3.97 -8.40 -22.87
C VAL A 96 5.50 -8.49 -22.91
N ILE A 97 6.08 -8.79 -21.74
CA ILE A 97 7.54 -8.91 -21.58
C ILE A 97 7.91 -10.38 -21.59
N ASP A 98 8.75 -10.77 -22.56
CA ASP A 98 9.25 -12.15 -22.69
C ASP A 98 10.34 -12.44 -21.64
N GLU A 99 9.88 -12.83 -20.46
CA GLU A 99 10.67 -13.33 -19.34
C GLU A 99 9.95 -14.53 -18.70
N PRO A 100 10.14 -15.72 -19.27
CA PRO A 100 9.37 -16.92 -18.89
C PRO A 100 9.63 -17.39 -17.45
N LYS A 101 10.71 -16.95 -16.85
CA LYS A 101 11.08 -17.25 -15.46
C LYS A 101 10.45 -16.29 -14.45
N ILE A 102 9.89 -15.18 -14.89
CA ILE A 102 9.35 -14.14 -14.04
C ILE A 102 7.82 -14.18 -14.10
N VAL A 103 7.18 -14.43 -12.97
CA VAL A 103 5.75 -14.24 -12.80
C VAL A 103 5.55 -12.86 -12.19
N ASN A 104 5.21 -11.88 -13.01
CA ASN A 104 4.97 -10.51 -12.57
C ASN A 104 4.03 -9.78 -13.54
N ALA A 105 3.29 -8.80 -13.01
CA ALA A 105 2.52 -7.83 -13.77
C ALA A 105 2.48 -6.52 -12.98
N PHE A 106 2.18 -5.41 -13.62
CA PHE A 106 1.99 -4.13 -12.94
C PHE A 106 1.14 -3.16 -13.77
N CYS A 107 0.54 -2.19 -13.09
CA CYS A 107 -0.06 -1.01 -13.70
C CYS A 107 0.37 0.25 -12.94
N MET A 108 1.12 1.11 -13.62
CA MET A 108 1.55 2.40 -13.08
C MET A 108 0.46 3.46 -13.27
N ALA A 109 0.61 4.61 -12.61
CA ALA A 109 -0.29 5.74 -12.78
C ALA A 109 -0.42 6.15 -14.25
N GLY A 110 -1.65 6.47 -14.68
CA GLY A 110 -1.96 6.80 -16.07
C GLY A 110 -2.07 5.58 -16.99
N GLY A 111 -2.24 4.36 -16.43
CA GLY A 111 -2.58 3.15 -17.18
C GLY A 111 -1.42 2.52 -17.96
N LYS A 112 -0.18 2.64 -17.48
CA LYS A 112 0.99 2.01 -18.09
C LYS A 112 1.19 0.61 -17.51
N MET A 113 0.91 -0.44 -18.31
CA MET A 113 0.83 -1.84 -17.88
C MET A 113 1.86 -2.71 -18.56
N ALA A 114 2.30 -3.74 -17.84
CA ALA A 114 2.98 -4.88 -18.44
C ALA A 114 2.61 -6.17 -17.71
N ILE A 115 2.74 -7.29 -18.45
CA ILE A 115 2.63 -8.64 -17.92
C ILE A 115 3.77 -9.49 -18.49
N TYR A 116 4.34 -10.34 -17.64
CA TYR A 116 5.48 -11.17 -18.00
C TYR A 116 5.02 -12.57 -18.47
N THR A 117 5.76 -13.14 -19.42
CA THR A 117 5.41 -14.45 -19.99
C THR A 117 5.41 -15.61 -18.98
N GLY A 118 6.01 -15.42 -17.81
CA GLY A 118 5.99 -16.39 -16.72
C GLY A 118 4.58 -16.79 -16.24
N PHE A 119 3.56 -15.94 -16.41
CA PHE A 119 2.17 -16.30 -16.13
C PHE A 119 1.71 -17.51 -16.94
N TRP A 120 2.10 -17.60 -18.20
CA TRP A 120 1.77 -18.77 -19.06
C TRP A 120 2.75 -19.91 -18.88
N GLU A 121 4.03 -19.61 -18.82
CA GLU A 121 5.08 -20.65 -18.81
C GLU A 121 5.10 -21.42 -17.49
N LYS A 122 4.95 -20.74 -16.36
CA LYS A 122 4.94 -21.37 -15.03
C LYS A 122 3.55 -21.72 -14.54
N LEU A 123 2.61 -20.78 -14.60
CA LEU A 123 1.29 -20.94 -13.98
C LEU A 123 0.25 -21.52 -14.93
N LYS A 124 0.53 -21.59 -16.25
CA LYS A 124 -0.45 -21.98 -17.26
C LYS A 124 -1.74 -21.17 -17.12
N ALA A 125 -1.58 -19.85 -17.00
CA ALA A 125 -2.68 -18.94 -16.76
C ALA A 125 -3.70 -18.98 -17.90
N THR A 126 -4.98 -19.04 -17.55
CA THR A 126 -6.10 -18.91 -18.48
C THR A 126 -6.39 -17.43 -18.76
N ASP A 127 -7.23 -17.15 -19.75
CA ASP A 127 -7.65 -15.78 -20.05
C ASP A 127 -8.39 -15.12 -18.88
N ASP A 128 -9.21 -15.88 -18.15
CA ASP A 128 -9.89 -15.38 -16.95
C ASP A 128 -8.89 -15.05 -15.83
N GLU A 129 -7.82 -15.85 -15.69
CA GLU A 129 -6.77 -15.59 -14.71
C GLU A 129 -5.89 -14.39 -15.12
N VAL A 130 -5.63 -14.22 -16.43
CA VAL A 130 -4.98 -13.00 -16.95
C VAL A 130 -5.87 -11.78 -16.71
N ALA A 131 -7.18 -11.89 -16.93
CA ALA A 131 -8.12 -10.82 -16.62
C ALA A 131 -8.18 -10.51 -15.12
N ALA A 132 -8.09 -11.52 -14.25
CA ALA A 132 -8.08 -11.35 -12.81
C ALA A 132 -6.83 -10.57 -12.36
N VAL A 133 -5.62 -10.94 -12.83
CA VAL A 133 -4.40 -10.20 -12.45
C VAL A 133 -4.38 -8.81 -13.07
N MET A 134 -4.74 -8.65 -14.34
CA MET A 134 -4.74 -7.32 -14.96
C MET A 134 -5.83 -6.42 -14.38
N GLY A 135 -6.98 -6.97 -13.98
CA GLY A 135 -8.01 -6.26 -13.24
C GLY A 135 -7.52 -5.76 -11.88
N HIS A 136 -6.78 -6.60 -11.14
CA HIS A 136 -6.12 -6.24 -9.88
C HIS A 136 -5.11 -5.08 -10.09
N GLU A 137 -4.26 -5.17 -11.13
CA GLU A 137 -3.31 -4.13 -11.46
C GLU A 137 -3.98 -2.80 -11.85
N ILE A 138 -5.04 -2.87 -12.66
CA ILE A 138 -5.87 -1.70 -12.97
C ILE A 138 -6.51 -1.14 -11.69
N GLY A 139 -6.95 -2.00 -10.77
CA GLY A 139 -7.45 -1.60 -9.44
C GLY A 139 -6.46 -0.74 -8.67
N HIS A 140 -5.18 -1.12 -8.66
CA HIS A 140 -4.13 -0.29 -8.06
C HIS A 140 -4.01 1.10 -8.70
N ALA A 141 -4.10 1.19 -10.02
CA ALA A 141 -4.02 2.46 -10.73
C ALA A 141 -5.25 3.34 -10.46
N LEU A 142 -6.46 2.76 -10.50
CA LEU A 142 -7.72 3.47 -10.21
C LEU A 142 -7.76 3.99 -8.76
N ALA A 143 -7.29 3.19 -7.81
CA ALA A 143 -7.19 3.58 -6.40
C ALA A 143 -5.98 4.50 -6.10
N SER A 144 -5.22 4.91 -7.13
CA SER A 144 -4.06 5.81 -7.00
C SER A 144 -2.94 5.30 -6.09
N HIS A 145 -2.78 3.96 -5.92
CA HIS A 145 -1.78 3.38 -5.02
C HIS A 145 -0.34 3.73 -5.44
N THR A 146 -0.05 3.81 -6.74
CA THR A 146 1.26 4.27 -7.24
C THR A 146 1.53 5.71 -6.80
N ARG A 147 0.55 6.61 -6.90
CA ARG A 147 0.66 8.00 -6.45
C ARG A 147 0.88 8.09 -4.94
N GLU A 148 0.17 7.28 -4.17
CA GLU A 148 0.33 7.19 -2.71
C GLU A 148 1.76 6.75 -2.34
N ARG A 149 2.26 5.66 -2.94
CA ARG A 149 3.65 5.19 -2.73
C ARG A 149 4.71 6.20 -3.19
N MET A 150 4.49 6.88 -4.32
CA MET A 150 5.35 7.99 -4.75
C MET A 150 5.36 9.13 -3.74
N SER A 151 4.20 9.46 -3.17
CA SER A 151 4.09 10.51 -2.14
C SER A 151 4.86 10.13 -0.88
N VAL A 152 4.77 8.89 -0.44
CA VAL A 152 5.53 8.36 0.71
C VAL A 152 7.03 8.35 0.39
N ALA A 153 7.43 7.85 -0.79
CA ALA A 153 8.82 7.82 -1.22
C ALA A 153 9.42 9.25 -1.34
N TYR A 154 8.65 10.18 -1.89
CA TYR A 154 9.06 11.57 -2.03
C TYR A 154 9.15 12.29 -0.68
N ALA A 155 8.21 12.06 0.23
CA ALA A 155 8.27 12.60 1.59
C ALA A 155 9.49 12.10 2.36
N SER A 156 9.80 10.81 2.26
CA SER A 156 10.96 10.21 2.91
C SER A 156 12.30 10.70 2.34
N GLN A 157 12.38 10.90 1.01
CA GLN A 157 13.56 11.48 0.36
C GLN A 157 13.61 13.01 0.51
N GLY A 158 12.44 13.68 0.44
CA GLY A 158 12.30 15.13 0.60
C GLY A 158 12.72 15.61 1.98
N GLY A 159 12.42 14.86 3.02
CA GLY A 159 12.91 15.14 4.38
C GLY A 159 14.45 15.18 4.44
N ALA A 160 15.13 14.23 3.79
CA ALA A 160 16.58 14.19 3.72
C ALA A 160 17.15 15.32 2.85
N LEU A 161 16.48 15.65 1.72
CA LEU A 161 16.93 16.72 0.80
C LEU A 161 16.64 18.12 1.35
N VAL A 162 15.51 18.33 2.03
CA VAL A 162 15.21 19.59 2.70
C VAL A 162 16.18 19.83 3.86
N LEU A 163 16.53 18.80 4.60
CA LEU A 163 17.56 18.89 5.64
C LEU A 163 18.94 19.18 5.03
N ALA A 164 19.31 18.53 3.93
CA ALA A 164 20.54 18.80 3.21
C ALA A 164 20.57 20.21 2.58
N ALA A 165 19.43 20.70 2.05
CA ALA A 165 19.31 22.05 1.50
C ALA A 165 19.31 23.14 2.60
N LEU A 166 18.75 22.87 3.78
CA LEU A 166 18.83 23.75 4.94
C LEU A 166 20.25 23.81 5.53
N LEU A 167 21.02 22.72 5.37
CA LEU A 167 22.42 22.67 5.80
C LEU A 167 23.39 23.20 4.74
N SER A 168 22.99 23.25 3.46
CA SER A 168 23.77 23.82 2.36
C SER A 168 23.09 25.08 1.83
N SER A 169 23.42 26.22 2.41
CA SER A 169 22.97 27.53 1.90
C SER A 169 23.67 27.87 0.58
N ARG A 170 23.19 27.39 -0.56
CA ARG A 170 23.54 27.92 -1.88
C ARG A 170 22.38 27.75 -2.85
N ASN A 171 21.85 28.89 -3.32
CA ASN A 171 20.91 29.01 -4.44
C ASN A 171 21.63 28.69 -5.76
N GLU A 172 21.12 27.70 -6.50
CA GLU A 172 21.50 27.49 -7.91
C GLU A 172 20.22 27.36 -8.76
N PRO A 173 20.15 28.09 -9.92
CA PRO A 173 19.03 27.95 -10.88
C PRO A 173 19.21 26.68 -11.73
N GLY A 174 18.23 25.85 -11.79
CA GLY A 174 18.22 24.60 -12.58
C GLY A 174 17.41 23.46 -11.99
N SER A 175 16.56 23.73 -11.00
CA SER A 175 15.83 22.72 -10.23
C SER A 175 14.74 21.96 -11.01
N PHE A 176 14.22 22.52 -12.12
CA PHE A 176 13.05 21.94 -12.80
C PHE A 176 13.36 20.67 -13.62
N ALA A 177 14.53 20.62 -14.26
CA ALA A 177 14.96 19.42 -15.00
C ALA A 177 15.33 18.25 -14.07
N ARG A 178 15.89 18.55 -12.89
CA ARG A 178 16.16 17.56 -11.83
C ARG A 178 14.89 16.97 -11.22
N ASN A 179 13.79 17.70 -11.21
CA ASN A 179 12.52 17.22 -10.67
C ASN A 179 11.85 16.13 -11.53
N ALA A 180 11.99 16.19 -12.87
CA ALA A 180 11.44 15.18 -13.77
C ALA A 180 12.10 13.80 -13.57
N ASP A 181 13.43 13.78 -13.37
CA ASP A 181 14.18 12.55 -13.05
C ASP A 181 13.84 11.99 -11.67
N GLN A 182 13.56 12.86 -10.71
CA GLN A 182 13.15 12.45 -9.35
C GLN A 182 11.76 11.79 -9.34
N PHE A 183 10.80 12.32 -10.11
CA PHE A 183 9.48 11.68 -10.24
C PHE A 183 9.54 10.37 -11.00
N SER A 184 10.38 10.27 -12.01
CA SER A 184 10.64 9.00 -12.72
C SER A 184 11.26 7.96 -11.80
N THR A 185 12.25 8.34 -11.00
CA THR A 185 12.89 7.47 -10.02
C THR A 185 11.90 7.05 -8.92
N ALA A 186 11.09 7.98 -8.41
CA ALA A 186 10.06 7.68 -7.42
C ALA A 186 8.98 6.75 -7.97
N ALA A 187 8.59 6.89 -9.25
CA ALA A 187 7.65 6.00 -9.91
C ALA A 187 8.24 4.60 -10.12
N ALA A 188 9.50 4.50 -10.55
CA ALA A 188 10.20 3.23 -10.69
C ALA A 188 10.35 2.52 -9.33
N LEU A 189 10.68 3.26 -8.27
CA LEU A 189 10.74 2.73 -6.92
C LEU A 189 9.37 2.28 -6.43
N ALA A 190 8.32 3.05 -6.70
CA ALA A 190 6.97 2.74 -6.24
C ALA A 190 6.45 1.38 -6.75
N ILE A 191 6.84 0.92 -7.93
CA ILE A 191 6.44 -0.41 -8.45
C ILE A 191 7.25 -1.56 -7.87
N THR A 192 8.40 -1.29 -7.25
CA THR A 192 9.26 -2.32 -6.63
C THR A 192 9.01 -2.47 -5.13
N LEU A 193 8.33 -1.49 -4.50
CA LEU A 193 8.00 -1.54 -3.08
C LEU A 193 6.75 -2.40 -2.85
N PRO A 194 6.72 -3.20 -1.77
CA PRO A 194 5.53 -3.94 -1.39
C PRO A 194 4.32 -3.03 -1.16
N ASN A 195 3.16 -3.46 -1.59
CA ASN A 195 1.90 -2.81 -1.27
C ASN A 195 1.49 -3.06 0.19
N SER A 196 0.71 -2.15 0.76
CA SER A 196 0.07 -2.38 2.05
C SER A 196 -1.09 -3.40 1.90
N ARG A 197 -1.48 -4.02 3.01
CA ARG A 197 -2.64 -4.94 3.02
C ARG A 197 -3.93 -4.26 2.58
N GLU A 198 -4.09 -3.01 3.00
CA GLU A 198 -5.25 -2.19 2.63
C GLU A 198 -5.27 -1.95 1.12
N SER A 199 -4.12 -1.58 0.53
CA SER A 199 -4.00 -1.37 -0.91
C SER A 199 -4.26 -2.65 -1.70
N GLU A 200 -3.78 -3.81 -1.21
CA GLU A 200 -4.04 -5.11 -1.83
C GLU A 200 -5.52 -5.47 -1.78
N ASN A 201 -6.17 -5.26 -0.62
CA ASN A 201 -7.60 -5.53 -0.46
C ASN A 201 -8.47 -4.62 -1.34
N GLU A 202 -8.12 -3.34 -1.46
CA GLU A 202 -8.79 -2.40 -2.38
C GLU A 202 -8.62 -2.85 -3.84
N ALA A 203 -7.40 -3.22 -4.25
CA ALA A 203 -7.14 -3.68 -5.61
C ALA A 203 -7.85 -5.00 -5.93
N ASP A 204 -7.94 -5.93 -4.98
CA ASP A 204 -8.70 -7.17 -5.11
C ASP A 204 -10.20 -6.89 -5.31
N GLN A 205 -10.78 -6.02 -4.50
CA GLN A 205 -12.20 -5.67 -4.58
C GLN A 205 -12.53 -4.99 -5.91
N ILE A 206 -11.74 -4.01 -6.34
CA ILE A 206 -11.93 -3.31 -7.61
C ILE A 206 -11.71 -4.30 -8.77
N GLY A 207 -10.61 -5.04 -8.73
CA GLY A 207 -10.18 -5.92 -9.82
C GLY A 207 -11.15 -7.06 -10.10
N ILE A 208 -11.68 -7.71 -9.06
CA ILE A 208 -12.66 -8.81 -9.24
C ILE A 208 -13.97 -8.29 -9.84
N GLU A 209 -14.41 -7.09 -9.47
CA GLU A 209 -15.61 -6.48 -10.05
C GLU A 209 -15.38 -6.06 -11.51
N LEU A 210 -14.21 -5.48 -11.83
CA LEU A 210 -13.83 -5.16 -13.21
C LEU A 210 -13.83 -6.39 -14.09
N ALA A 211 -13.22 -7.50 -13.64
CA ALA A 211 -13.17 -8.78 -14.37
C ALA A 211 -14.58 -9.33 -14.62
N ALA A 212 -15.44 -9.35 -13.59
CA ALA A 212 -16.81 -9.84 -13.70
C ALA A 212 -17.63 -8.98 -14.68
N ARG A 213 -17.55 -7.66 -14.61
CA ARG A 213 -18.24 -6.73 -15.54
C ARG A 213 -17.73 -6.86 -16.98
N ALA A 214 -16.44 -7.19 -17.15
CA ALA A 214 -15.84 -7.46 -18.44
C ALA A 214 -16.19 -8.87 -18.99
N GLY A 215 -16.94 -9.71 -18.24
CA GLY A 215 -17.38 -11.03 -18.60
C GLY A 215 -16.33 -12.12 -18.42
N TYR A 216 -15.38 -11.91 -17.52
CA TYR A 216 -14.41 -12.90 -17.07
C TYR A 216 -14.87 -13.52 -15.75
N ASP A 217 -14.61 -14.83 -15.60
CA ASP A 217 -15.03 -15.58 -14.41
C ASP A 217 -14.31 -15.08 -13.14
N PRO A 218 -15.03 -14.50 -12.15
CA PRO A 218 -14.40 -13.98 -10.94
C PRO A 218 -13.72 -15.04 -10.07
N ARG A 219 -14.07 -16.36 -10.26
CA ARG A 219 -13.40 -17.48 -9.57
C ARG A 219 -11.95 -17.62 -10.00
N ALA A 220 -11.59 -17.09 -11.16
CA ALA A 220 -10.22 -17.09 -11.66
C ALA A 220 -9.25 -16.31 -10.76
N ALA A 221 -9.72 -15.31 -10.03
CA ALA A 221 -8.89 -14.62 -9.02
C ALA A 221 -8.45 -15.60 -7.92
N VAL A 222 -9.34 -16.48 -7.46
CA VAL A 222 -9.03 -17.48 -6.43
C VAL A 222 -8.07 -18.55 -6.98
N THR A 223 -8.33 -19.07 -8.18
CA THR A 223 -7.50 -20.15 -8.78
C THR A 223 -6.09 -19.65 -9.09
N LEU A 224 -5.95 -18.41 -9.56
CA LEU A 224 -4.65 -17.80 -9.83
C LEU A 224 -3.79 -17.72 -8.54
N TRP A 225 -4.36 -17.23 -7.45
CA TRP A 225 -3.65 -17.15 -6.16
C TRP A 225 -3.29 -18.54 -5.62
N GLN A 226 -4.14 -19.54 -5.82
CA GLN A 226 -3.83 -20.93 -5.48
C GLN A 226 -2.66 -21.47 -6.30
N LYS A 227 -2.58 -21.16 -7.61
CA LYS A 227 -1.46 -21.54 -8.48
C LYS A 227 -0.16 -20.85 -8.02
N MET A 228 -0.18 -19.55 -7.77
CA MET A 228 0.98 -18.82 -7.29
C MET A 228 1.50 -19.38 -5.96
N LYS A 229 0.60 -19.71 -5.01
CA LYS A 229 0.98 -20.32 -3.74
C LYS A 229 1.62 -21.72 -3.91
N LYS A 230 1.24 -22.50 -4.92
CA LYS A 230 1.83 -23.82 -5.20
C LYS A 230 3.21 -23.72 -5.85
N ASP A 231 3.46 -22.69 -6.65
CA ASP A 231 4.73 -22.48 -7.37
C ASP A 231 5.85 -22.00 -6.44
N ASP A 232 5.53 -21.60 -5.22
CA ASP A 232 6.47 -21.08 -4.18
C ASP A 232 7.55 -22.09 -3.75
N LYS A 233 7.47 -23.35 -4.17
CA LYS A 233 8.51 -24.37 -3.93
C LYS A 233 9.83 -24.11 -4.67
N GLY A 234 9.84 -23.17 -5.65
CA GLY A 234 11.01 -22.77 -6.44
C GLY A 234 11.60 -21.39 -6.11
N GLY A 235 11.14 -20.75 -5.06
CA GLY A 235 11.41 -19.35 -4.70
C GLY A 235 10.18 -18.48 -4.91
N MET A 236 9.96 -17.53 -3.99
CA MET A 236 8.77 -16.65 -4.01
C MET A 236 8.65 -15.96 -5.38
N PRO A 237 7.51 -16.12 -6.10
CA PRO A 237 7.26 -15.37 -7.33
C PRO A 237 7.47 -13.88 -7.12
N GLU A 238 8.09 -13.19 -8.07
CA GLU A 238 8.39 -11.75 -7.94
C GLU A 238 7.11 -10.95 -7.70
N PHE A 239 6.00 -11.37 -8.27
CA PHE A 239 4.68 -10.80 -8.01
C PHE A 239 4.32 -10.79 -6.50
N LEU A 240 4.62 -11.87 -5.79
CA LEU A 240 4.34 -11.94 -4.34
C LEU A 240 5.25 -11.04 -3.50
N SER A 241 6.41 -10.62 -4.02
CA SER A 241 7.30 -9.68 -3.31
C SER A 241 6.72 -8.26 -3.29
N THR A 242 6.03 -7.86 -4.35
CA THR A 242 5.37 -6.55 -4.47
C THR A 242 3.90 -6.58 -4.04
N HIS A 243 3.26 -7.76 -4.12
CA HIS A 243 1.86 -8.03 -3.74
C HIS A 243 1.82 -9.11 -2.65
N PRO A 244 2.09 -8.76 -1.39
CA PRO A 244 2.18 -9.75 -0.32
C PRO A 244 0.92 -10.58 -0.19
N SER A 245 1.08 -11.91 -0.28
CA SER A 245 0.01 -12.86 0.00
C SER A 245 -0.10 -13.09 1.49
N HIS A 246 -1.30 -12.92 2.03
CA HIS A 246 -1.63 -13.38 3.37
C HIS A 246 -2.44 -14.66 3.26
N ASP A 247 -2.37 -15.53 4.27
CA ASP A 247 -3.11 -16.80 4.27
C ASP A 247 -4.63 -16.60 4.10
N THR A 248 -5.14 -15.44 4.50
CA THR A 248 -6.53 -15.04 4.37
C THR A 248 -6.91 -14.50 2.99
N ARG A 249 -5.95 -14.14 2.09
CA ARG A 249 -6.27 -13.49 0.82
C ARG A 249 -7.11 -14.35 -0.11
N ILE A 250 -6.79 -15.64 -0.22
CA ILE A 250 -7.58 -16.60 -1.01
C ILE A 250 -9.01 -16.70 -0.47
N GLN A 251 -9.17 -16.71 0.85
CA GLN A 251 -10.49 -16.73 1.50
C GLN A 251 -11.26 -15.43 1.26
N SER A 252 -10.58 -14.29 1.36
CA SER A 252 -11.16 -12.96 1.08
C SER A 252 -11.64 -12.86 -0.36
N LEU A 253 -10.83 -13.29 -1.34
CA LEU A 253 -11.22 -13.34 -2.75
C LEU A 253 -12.42 -14.28 -2.97
N ALA A 254 -12.42 -15.46 -2.35
CA ALA A 254 -13.53 -16.38 -2.45
C ALA A 254 -14.84 -15.79 -1.90
N ALA A 255 -14.76 -14.98 -0.83
CA ALA A 255 -15.91 -14.28 -0.27
C ALA A 255 -16.42 -13.13 -1.14
N LEU A 256 -15.58 -12.59 -2.05
CA LEU A 256 -16.00 -11.57 -3.01
C LEU A 256 -16.73 -12.15 -4.23
N VAL A 257 -16.44 -13.40 -4.61
CA VAL A 257 -17.04 -14.04 -5.80
C VAL A 257 -18.57 -13.92 -5.83
N PRO A 258 -19.34 -14.29 -4.77
CA PRO A 258 -20.79 -14.18 -4.80
C PRO A 258 -21.29 -12.74 -4.92
N LYS A 259 -20.51 -11.75 -4.47
CA LYS A 259 -20.88 -10.33 -4.58
C LYS A 259 -20.88 -9.85 -6.05
N VAL A 260 -20.10 -10.45 -6.92
CA VAL A 260 -19.92 -10.03 -8.32
C VAL A 260 -20.39 -11.05 -9.36
N ASP A 261 -20.79 -12.28 -8.96
CA ASP A 261 -21.19 -13.33 -9.89
C ASP A 261 -22.38 -12.92 -10.78
N HIS A 262 -23.33 -12.16 -10.25
CA HIS A 262 -24.45 -11.62 -11.03
C HIS A 262 -23.99 -10.72 -12.19
N LEU A 263 -22.91 -9.93 -12.00
CA LEU A 263 -22.32 -9.06 -13.04
C LEU A 263 -21.68 -9.91 -14.14
N TYR A 264 -20.96 -10.95 -13.74
CA TYR A 264 -20.39 -11.92 -14.67
C TYR A 264 -21.45 -12.62 -15.51
N GLN A 265 -22.54 -13.07 -14.89
CA GLN A 265 -23.66 -13.74 -15.62
C GLN A 265 -24.33 -12.79 -16.61
N LEU A 266 -24.54 -11.52 -16.25
CA LEU A 266 -25.06 -10.51 -17.16
C LEU A 266 -24.13 -10.30 -18.35
N ALA A 267 -22.84 -10.05 -18.10
CA ALA A 267 -21.86 -9.79 -19.13
C ALA A 267 -21.66 -10.99 -20.06
N LYS A 268 -21.64 -12.21 -19.52
CA LYS A 268 -21.56 -13.46 -20.29
C LYS A 268 -22.78 -13.69 -21.18
N ALA A 269 -23.95 -13.23 -20.74
CA ALA A 269 -25.18 -13.27 -21.54
C ALA A 269 -25.27 -12.11 -22.57
N GLY A 270 -24.22 -11.33 -22.75
CA GLY A 270 -24.20 -10.15 -23.64
C GLY A 270 -25.07 -8.99 -23.17
N LYS A 271 -25.49 -9.00 -21.90
CA LYS A 271 -26.30 -7.94 -21.30
C LYS A 271 -25.39 -6.87 -20.71
N SER A 272 -25.85 -5.62 -20.76
CA SER A 272 -25.13 -4.50 -20.13
C SER A 272 -25.11 -4.66 -18.62
N THR A 273 -23.95 -4.39 -18.04
CA THR A 273 -23.78 -4.21 -16.58
C THR A 273 -23.89 -2.73 -16.18
N GLU A 274 -24.24 -1.86 -17.14
CA GLU A 274 -24.46 -0.43 -16.90
C GLU A 274 -25.69 -0.22 -16.03
N GLY A 275 -25.59 0.72 -15.08
CA GLY A 275 -26.67 0.98 -14.12
C GLY A 275 -26.76 -0.04 -12.96
N VAL A 276 -26.01 -1.15 -13.01
CA VAL A 276 -25.90 -2.04 -11.84
C VAL A 276 -24.91 -1.41 -10.85
N PRO A 277 -25.34 -1.07 -9.62
CA PRO A 277 -24.47 -0.46 -8.62
C PRO A 277 -23.23 -1.32 -8.32
N SER A 278 -22.12 -0.66 -8.05
CA SER A 278 -20.93 -1.35 -7.52
C SER A 278 -21.19 -1.79 -6.09
N PHE A 279 -20.75 -3.00 -5.72
CA PHE A 279 -20.83 -3.44 -4.34
C PHE A 279 -19.94 -2.58 -3.42
N LEU A 280 -18.87 -1.98 -3.94
CA LEU A 280 -18.02 -1.03 -3.22
C LEU A 280 -18.78 0.23 -2.81
N GLN A 281 -19.72 0.69 -3.63
CA GLN A 281 -20.57 1.85 -3.29
C GLN A 281 -21.66 1.47 -2.28
N ALA A 282 -22.19 0.25 -2.35
CA ALA A 282 -23.18 -0.24 -1.42
C ALA A 282 -22.59 -0.47 -0.01
N ASP A 283 -21.41 -1.08 0.07
CA ASP A 283 -20.69 -1.27 1.33
C ASP A 283 -20.32 0.10 1.95
N ASN A 284 -19.84 1.06 1.13
CA ASN A 284 -19.54 2.42 1.58
C ASN A 284 -20.78 3.22 2.01
N ALA A 285 -21.94 2.97 1.42
CA ALA A 285 -23.21 3.64 1.82
C ALA A 285 -23.70 3.07 3.16
N GLY A 286 -23.60 1.77 3.37
CA GLY A 286 -23.94 1.12 4.64
C GLY A 286 -23.00 1.53 5.77
N GLU A 287 -21.69 1.57 5.50
CA GLU A 287 -20.69 2.06 6.45
C GLU A 287 -20.84 3.55 6.73
N LYS A 288 -21.12 4.39 5.71
CA LYS A 288 -21.41 5.82 5.90
C LYS A 288 -22.68 6.05 6.70
N GLN A 289 -23.74 5.26 6.51
CA GLN A 289 -24.96 5.34 7.33
C GLN A 289 -24.72 4.85 8.75
N ALA A 290 -24.01 3.74 8.94
CA ALA A 290 -23.61 3.25 10.26
C ALA A 290 -22.66 4.21 10.97
N PHE A 291 -21.75 4.83 10.21
CA PHE A 291 -20.82 5.86 10.69
C PHE A 291 -21.56 7.17 11.00
N ALA A 292 -22.50 7.60 10.15
CA ALA A 292 -23.32 8.79 10.37
C ALA A 292 -24.26 8.61 11.59
N GLN A 293 -24.83 7.42 11.80
CA GLN A 293 -25.63 7.11 13.00
C GLN A 293 -24.77 7.03 14.27
N LYS A 294 -23.52 6.51 14.18
CA LYS A 294 -22.54 6.57 15.26
C LYS A 294 -21.98 7.97 15.47
N ALA A 295 -21.75 8.74 14.41
CA ALA A 295 -21.20 10.10 14.47
C ALA A 295 -22.22 11.11 15.06
N ALA A 296 -23.52 10.90 14.84
CA ALA A 296 -24.57 11.70 15.49
C ALA A 296 -24.64 11.50 17.02
N ALA A 297 -23.96 10.47 17.54
CA ALA A 297 -23.90 10.14 18.97
C ALA A 297 -22.56 10.53 19.64
N VAL A 298 -21.58 11.14 18.92
CA VAL A 298 -20.24 11.46 19.46
C VAL A 298 -19.80 12.85 19.00
N PRO A 299 -19.23 13.71 19.88
CA PRO A 299 -18.71 15.03 19.49
C PRO A 299 -17.57 14.93 18.47
N GLU A 300 -17.56 15.82 17.47
CA GLU A 300 -16.74 15.82 16.23
C GLU A 300 -15.21 15.75 16.39
N THR A 301 -14.66 15.89 17.57
CA THR A 301 -13.22 15.96 17.83
C THR A 301 -12.56 14.64 18.26
N MET A 302 -13.29 13.51 18.28
CA MET A 302 -12.80 12.25 18.88
C MET A 302 -12.54 11.07 17.91
N THR A 303 -12.73 11.15 16.60
CA THR A 303 -13.01 9.94 15.80
C THR A 303 -11.79 9.13 15.30
N PHE A 304 -10.65 9.71 14.99
CA PHE A 304 -9.48 8.93 14.52
C PHE A 304 -8.53 8.52 15.66
N VAL A 305 -8.23 9.44 16.54
CA VAL A 305 -7.33 9.21 17.69
C VAL A 305 -7.92 8.19 18.67
N SER A 306 -9.27 8.14 18.78
CA SER A 306 -9.94 7.17 19.64
C SER A 306 -9.85 5.74 19.10
N ALA A 307 -10.02 5.52 17.80
CA ALA A 307 -9.97 4.17 17.20
C ALA A 307 -8.56 3.55 17.31
N VAL A 308 -7.50 4.33 17.04
CA VAL A 308 -6.12 3.89 17.22
C VAL A 308 -5.83 3.56 18.68
N PHE A 309 -6.28 4.42 19.59
CA PHE A 309 -6.08 4.22 21.02
C PHE A 309 -6.92 3.06 21.58
N ASP A 310 -8.11 2.82 21.05
CA ASP A 310 -8.95 1.67 21.44
C ASP A 310 -8.34 0.33 21.00
N ARG A 311 -7.75 0.25 19.81
CA ARG A 311 -6.97 -0.93 19.37
C ARG A 311 -5.77 -1.16 20.31
N PHE A 312 -5.07 -0.09 20.67
CA PHE A 312 -3.97 -0.15 21.63
C PHE A 312 -4.48 -0.69 22.99
N ARG A 313 -5.59 -0.16 23.52
CA ARG A 313 -6.15 -0.60 24.81
C ARG A 313 -6.51 -2.08 24.86
N ARG A 314 -6.94 -2.65 23.72
CA ARG A 314 -7.28 -4.09 23.62
C ARG A 314 -6.07 -4.99 23.34
N GLY A 315 -4.86 -4.44 23.25
CA GLY A 315 -3.67 -5.22 22.91
C GLY A 315 -3.62 -5.70 21.46
N GLU A 316 -4.39 -5.08 20.56
CA GLU A 316 -4.54 -5.51 19.16
C GLU A 316 -3.47 -4.98 18.20
N ALA A 317 -2.49 -4.19 18.67
CA ALA A 317 -1.40 -3.72 17.82
C ALA A 317 -0.50 -4.88 17.40
N ALA A 318 -0.73 -5.42 16.22
CA ALA A 318 0.18 -6.32 15.54
C ALA A 318 0.75 -5.58 14.33
N PHE A 319 2.06 -5.35 14.34
CA PHE A 319 2.77 -4.67 13.27
C PHE A 319 3.39 -5.69 12.32
N ASP A 320 3.27 -5.45 11.03
CA ASP A 320 3.90 -6.24 9.98
C ASP A 320 4.77 -5.35 9.05
N CYS A 321 4.75 -4.06 9.28
CA CYS A 321 5.56 -3.12 8.53
C CYS A 321 7.01 -3.16 9.01
N ARG A 322 7.91 -3.57 8.13
CA ARG A 322 9.33 -3.78 8.39
C ARG A 322 10.16 -2.70 7.70
N LEU A 323 10.62 -2.95 6.48
CA LEU A 323 11.54 -2.05 5.78
C LEU A 323 10.90 -0.69 5.44
N ALA A 324 9.65 -0.68 4.99
CA ALA A 324 8.95 0.56 4.63
C ALA A 324 8.74 1.51 5.83
N CYS A 325 8.57 0.96 7.05
CA CYS A 325 8.43 1.76 8.26
C CYS A 325 9.74 2.02 8.99
N ALA A 326 10.86 1.43 8.56
CA ALA A 326 12.16 1.56 9.23
C ALA A 326 12.65 3.01 9.27
N LEU A 327 12.40 3.79 8.21
CA LEU A 327 12.75 5.22 8.17
C LEU A 327 11.88 6.04 9.13
N ALA A 328 10.56 5.82 9.12
CA ALA A 328 9.65 6.47 10.07
C ALA A 328 10.02 6.08 11.51
N TYR A 329 10.29 4.80 11.77
CA TYR A 329 10.79 4.31 13.04
C TYR A 329 12.09 5.02 13.46
N GLY A 330 13.09 5.09 12.57
CA GLY A 330 14.35 5.77 12.85
C GLY A 330 14.17 7.24 13.23
N ASN A 331 13.22 7.92 12.59
CA ASN A 331 12.93 9.34 12.86
C ASN A 331 12.16 9.55 14.18
N HIS A 332 11.34 8.60 14.61
CA HIS A 332 10.45 8.74 15.77
C HIS A 332 10.95 8.13 17.07
N ARG A 333 11.91 7.21 17.02
CA ARG A 333 12.36 6.50 18.24
C ARG A 333 12.95 7.42 19.31
N GLY A 334 13.63 8.50 18.92
CA GLY A 334 14.10 9.54 19.84
C GLY A 334 12.96 10.32 20.49
N ASP A 335 11.90 10.63 19.72
CA ASP A 335 10.69 11.27 20.23
C ASP A 335 9.95 10.36 21.20
N TRP A 336 9.89 9.05 20.92
CA TRP A 336 9.27 8.05 21.81
C TRP A 336 10.01 7.97 23.17
N LYS A 337 11.34 7.99 23.14
CA LYS A 337 12.14 8.07 24.35
C LYS A 337 11.82 9.33 25.17
N GLU A 338 11.68 10.46 24.50
CA GLU A 338 11.33 11.72 25.16
C GLU A 338 9.91 11.70 25.71
N MET A 339 8.93 11.15 24.98
CA MET A 339 7.55 10.95 25.46
C MET A 339 7.53 10.00 26.66
N HIS A 340 8.30 8.92 26.63
CA HIS A 340 8.48 8.00 27.77
C HIS A 340 9.04 8.73 28.99
N ARG A 341 10.10 9.50 28.81
CA ARG A 341 10.73 10.28 29.89
C ARG A 341 9.77 11.29 30.54
N ARG A 342 8.86 11.85 29.74
CA ARG A 342 7.85 12.85 30.21
C ARG A 342 6.56 12.20 30.72
N ASN A 343 6.48 10.89 30.76
CA ASN A 343 5.27 10.14 31.12
C ASN A 343 4.06 10.45 30.21
N ALA A 344 4.30 10.83 28.95
CA ALA A 344 3.25 11.13 27.97
C ALA A 344 2.70 9.81 27.34
N TRP A 345 2.18 8.92 28.18
CA TRP A 345 1.88 7.55 27.84
C TRP A 345 0.86 7.37 26.73
N ARG A 346 -0.18 8.21 26.73
CA ARG A 346 -1.19 8.19 25.67
C ARG A 346 -0.62 8.61 24.31
N ASP A 347 0.14 9.69 24.30
CA ASP A 347 0.75 10.24 23.08
C ASP A 347 1.82 9.30 22.54
N LEU A 348 2.61 8.68 23.43
CA LEU A 348 3.55 7.62 23.10
C LEU A 348 2.86 6.45 22.41
N ALA A 349 1.78 5.93 23.00
CA ALA A 349 1.04 4.81 22.41
C ALA A 349 0.49 5.16 21.02
N ILE A 350 -0.12 6.34 20.86
CA ILE A 350 -0.66 6.80 19.57
C ILE A 350 0.45 6.97 18.54
N SER A 351 1.59 7.56 18.92
CA SER A 351 2.74 7.76 18.02
C SER A 351 3.31 6.43 17.54
N VAL A 352 3.53 5.48 18.45
CA VAL A 352 4.03 4.13 18.10
C VAL A 352 3.05 3.39 17.21
N MET A 353 1.75 3.44 17.50
CA MET A 353 0.69 2.83 16.71
C MET A 353 0.61 3.38 15.28
N ASN A 354 0.85 4.69 15.11
CA ASN A 354 0.80 5.34 13.80
C ASN A 354 2.01 4.99 12.93
N VAL A 355 3.19 4.80 13.52
CA VAL A 355 4.39 4.35 12.80
C VAL A 355 4.28 2.88 12.41
N GLY A 356 3.75 2.03 13.29
CA GLY A 356 3.45 0.63 13.00
C GLY A 356 4.65 -0.25 12.67
N TYR A 357 5.87 0.11 13.09
CA TYR A 357 7.07 -0.65 12.80
C TYR A 357 7.14 -1.95 13.61
N HIS A 358 7.37 -3.08 12.91
CA HIS A 358 7.55 -4.40 13.54
C HIS A 358 8.96 -4.52 14.15
N GLY A 359 9.13 -4.06 15.37
CA GLY A 359 10.38 -4.12 16.11
C GLY A 359 10.15 -4.23 17.61
N ASP A 360 11.13 -4.77 18.32
CA ASP A 360 11.04 -5.00 19.77
C ASP A 360 10.87 -3.71 20.57
N LEU A 361 11.57 -2.62 20.19
CA LEU A 361 11.45 -1.32 20.85
C LEU A 361 10.05 -0.72 20.68
N SER A 362 9.40 -0.89 19.51
CA SER A 362 8.03 -0.44 19.27
C SER A 362 7.06 -1.10 20.24
N TYR A 363 7.12 -2.42 20.34
CA TYR A 363 6.26 -3.17 21.25
C TYR A 363 6.61 -2.93 22.72
N PHE A 364 7.88 -2.71 23.05
CA PHE A 364 8.30 -2.33 24.39
C PHE A 364 7.65 -1.01 24.83
N PHE A 365 7.69 0.03 24.00
CA PHE A 365 7.04 1.30 24.32
C PHE A 365 5.52 1.18 24.45
N LEU A 366 4.88 0.31 23.66
CA LEU A 366 3.45 0.01 23.87
C LEU A 366 3.23 -0.71 25.20
N GLY A 367 4.09 -1.63 25.61
CA GLY A 367 4.05 -2.31 26.89
C GLY A 367 4.17 -1.33 28.08
N GLU A 368 5.15 -0.42 28.01
CA GLU A 368 5.35 0.64 29.01
C GLU A 368 4.12 1.55 29.11
N ALA A 369 3.63 2.05 27.95
CA ALA A 369 2.45 2.89 27.92
C ALA A 369 1.22 2.18 28.50
N ALA A 370 0.99 0.92 28.15
CA ALA A 370 -0.12 0.13 28.65
C ALA A 370 -0.01 -0.13 30.18
N THR A 371 1.20 -0.40 30.68
CA THR A 371 1.47 -0.59 32.10
C THR A 371 1.10 0.66 32.88
N HIS A 372 1.58 1.82 32.47
CA HIS A 372 1.34 3.08 33.17
C HIS A 372 -0.10 3.61 33.01
N LEU A 373 -0.83 3.15 32.00
CA LEU A 373 -2.26 3.43 31.81
C LEU A 373 -3.17 2.39 32.50
N GLY A 374 -2.61 1.44 33.24
CA GLY A 374 -3.36 0.42 33.99
C GLY A 374 -3.97 -0.70 33.14
N LEU A 375 -3.52 -0.85 31.88
CA LEU A 375 -4.05 -1.80 30.90
C LEU A 375 -3.25 -3.13 30.94
N LYS A 376 -3.42 -3.92 32.00
CA LYS A 376 -2.59 -5.08 32.32
C LYS A 376 -2.49 -6.13 31.20
N ASP A 377 -3.63 -6.48 30.58
CA ASP A 377 -3.65 -7.51 29.53
C ASP A 377 -2.98 -7.03 28.25
N ALA A 378 -3.21 -5.78 27.88
CA ALA A 378 -2.53 -5.15 26.75
C ALA A 378 -1.02 -5.05 26.98
N ALA A 379 -0.59 -4.65 28.18
CA ALA A 379 0.81 -4.57 28.58
C ALA A 379 1.50 -5.92 28.42
N ARG A 380 0.91 -6.99 28.98
CA ARG A 380 1.42 -8.35 28.86
C ARG A 380 1.58 -8.76 27.39
N THR A 381 0.56 -8.51 26.58
CA THR A 381 0.59 -8.82 25.14
C THR A 381 1.73 -8.10 24.43
N TYR A 382 1.94 -6.83 24.72
CA TYR A 382 2.98 -6.05 24.05
C TYR A 382 4.39 -6.45 24.48
N TYR A 383 4.64 -6.71 25.73
CA TYR A 383 5.95 -7.23 26.17
C TYR A 383 6.25 -8.62 25.59
N GLN A 384 5.26 -9.49 25.43
CA GLN A 384 5.44 -10.77 24.74
C GLN A 384 5.81 -10.55 23.26
N ARG A 385 5.16 -9.62 22.58
CA ARG A 385 5.48 -9.26 21.19
C ARG A 385 6.87 -8.62 21.06
N ALA A 386 7.31 -7.83 22.04
CA ALA A 386 8.66 -7.29 22.05
C ALA A 386 9.71 -8.42 22.08
N LEU A 387 9.54 -9.39 22.98
CA LEU A 387 10.44 -10.54 23.07
C LEU A 387 10.39 -11.42 21.81
N GLN A 388 9.21 -11.57 21.21
CA GLN A 388 9.06 -12.34 19.98
C GLN A 388 9.73 -11.62 18.79
N ALA A 389 9.52 -10.31 18.63
CA ALA A 389 10.16 -9.53 17.58
C ALA A 389 11.70 -9.59 17.67
N ALA A 390 12.25 -9.55 18.88
CA ALA A 390 13.70 -9.72 19.07
C ALA A 390 14.18 -11.12 18.63
N LYS A 391 13.43 -12.19 18.93
CA LYS A 391 13.74 -13.56 18.49
C LYS A 391 13.64 -13.72 16.98
N ASP A 392 12.71 -13.02 16.35
CA ASP A 392 12.50 -13.05 14.90
C ASP A 392 13.53 -12.19 14.13
N GLY A 393 14.54 -11.65 14.82
CA GLY A 393 15.60 -10.85 14.22
C GLY A 393 15.28 -9.35 14.04
N TYR A 394 14.21 -8.87 14.66
CA TYR A 394 13.80 -7.45 14.66
C TYR A 394 14.11 -6.75 15.99
N GLY A 395 15.14 -7.21 16.67
CA GLY A 395 15.68 -6.58 17.87
C GLY A 395 16.45 -5.31 17.55
N CYS A 396 16.30 -4.32 18.40
CA CYS A 396 17.06 -3.06 18.30
C CYS A 396 18.54 -3.24 18.75
N ALA A 397 18.88 -4.30 19.47
CA ALA A 397 20.25 -4.64 19.84
C ALA A 397 20.92 -5.45 18.72
N GLY A 398 22.11 -5.01 18.28
CA GLY A 398 22.91 -5.75 17.29
C GLY A 398 23.06 -5.10 15.92
N GLY A 399 22.53 -3.88 15.70
CA GLY A 399 22.78 -3.07 14.50
C GLY A 399 24.06 -2.21 14.59
N LEU A 400 24.32 -1.46 13.51
CA LEU A 400 25.40 -0.44 13.46
C LEU A 400 25.01 0.77 14.34
N GLY A 401 25.19 0.68 15.65
CA GLY A 401 24.88 1.71 16.63
C GLY A 401 23.77 1.31 17.63
N ASP A 402 23.61 2.09 18.71
CA ASP A 402 22.53 1.90 19.69
C ASP A 402 21.19 2.34 19.09
N THR A 403 20.44 1.39 18.59
CA THR A 403 19.08 1.61 18.06
C THR A 403 17.98 1.35 19.10
N CYS A 404 18.36 0.96 20.32
CA CYS A 404 17.48 0.73 21.47
C CYS A 404 17.24 1.97 22.32
N GLU A 405 17.82 3.12 21.96
CA GLU A 405 17.68 4.39 22.68
C GLU A 405 18.14 4.31 24.16
N GLY A 406 19.06 3.40 24.49
CA GLY A 406 19.55 3.17 25.84
C GLY A 406 18.70 2.23 26.68
N PHE A 407 17.69 1.57 26.11
CA PHE A 407 16.86 0.57 26.82
C PHE A 407 17.39 -0.84 26.59
N ASP A 408 17.48 -1.63 27.63
CA ASP A 408 17.64 -3.09 27.53
C ASP A 408 16.25 -3.73 27.38
N VAL A 409 15.74 -3.65 26.13
CA VAL A 409 14.35 -3.99 25.78
C VAL A 409 13.99 -5.42 26.18
N GLN A 410 14.90 -6.38 25.95
CA GLN A 410 14.63 -7.78 26.25
C GLN A 410 14.55 -8.02 27.76
N ARG A 411 15.54 -7.52 28.51
CA ARG A 411 15.58 -7.66 29.97
C ARG A 411 14.39 -6.96 30.64
N LEU A 412 14.07 -5.74 30.20
CA LEU A 412 12.96 -4.98 30.75
C LEU A 412 11.61 -5.62 30.44
N SER A 413 11.40 -6.09 29.21
CA SER A 413 10.17 -6.81 28.82
C SER A 413 10.01 -8.11 29.59
N PHE A 414 11.08 -8.90 29.76
CA PHE A 414 11.06 -10.12 30.56
C PHE A 414 10.74 -9.83 32.04
N ALA A 415 11.36 -8.81 32.62
CA ALA A 415 11.12 -8.41 34.01
C ALA A 415 9.67 -7.93 34.21
N ALA A 416 9.08 -7.22 33.24
CA ALA A 416 7.69 -6.76 33.30
C ALA A 416 6.66 -7.90 33.26
N LEU A 417 6.96 -8.98 32.52
CA LEU A 417 6.08 -10.17 32.44
C LEU A 417 6.09 -11.03 33.70
N ASN A 418 7.12 -10.89 34.56
CA ASN A 418 7.28 -11.66 35.79
C ASN A 418 6.90 -10.87 37.07
N ARG A 419 6.33 -9.67 36.90
CA ARG A 419 5.71 -8.87 37.95
C ARG A 419 4.21 -9.11 38.00
#